data_1f539690db394dc4f114cd256baaa100
#
_entry.id   1f539690db394dc4f114cd256baaa100
#
_cell.length_a   1.000
_cell.length_b   1.000
_cell.length_c   1.000
_cell.angle_alpha   90.00
_cell.angle_beta   90.00
_cell.angle_gamma   90.00
#
_symmetry.space_group_name_H-M   'P 1'
#
loop_
_entity.id
_entity.type
_entity.pdbx_description
1 polymer ?
#
loop_
_entity_poly.entity_id
_entity_poly.type
_entity_poly.pdbx_seq_one_letter_code
_entity_poly.pdbx_strand_id
1 'polypeptide(L)'
;SSQLTIHHGGHTAKVPVSVSDFEQALTPDFRQDVNPVISKMGCNAGTCHGAKDGKNGFKLSLRGYDPIYDVRAFTDDLAGRRINFASPDDSLMLLKATSAVPHQGGQRTKMEEPFYQILREWIAQGCSLDMESPKVASLQVVPHNPVIRNIGDLQQLRVIARFEDGKTRDVTRECFVETSNSEVAT
;
A
#
# COMPACT_ATOMS: atom_id res chain seq x y z
N SER A 1 21.30 14.99 10.78
CA SER A 1 20.66 15.94 9.87
C SER A 1 21.52 16.08 8.61
N SER A 2 20.87 16.15 7.47
CA SER A 2 21.48 16.31 6.14
C SER A 2 20.89 17.54 5.47
N GLN A 3 21.51 17.96 4.36
CA GLN A 3 20.99 19.08 3.56
C GLN A 3 20.80 18.61 2.12
N LEU A 4 19.59 18.79 1.60
CA LEU A 4 19.30 18.60 0.19
C LEU A 4 19.56 19.91 -0.53
N THR A 5 20.39 19.88 -1.58
CA THR A 5 20.64 21.03 -2.45
C THR A 5 19.93 20.81 -3.78
N ILE A 6 19.10 21.75 -4.18
CA ILE A 6 18.33 21.71 -5.44
C ILE A 6 18.85 22.81 -6.35
N HIS A 7 19.17 22.46 -7.59
CA HIS A 7 19.59 23.41 -8.64
C HIS A 7 18.56 23.42 -9.76
N HIS A 8 18.09 24.60 -10.14
CA HIS A 8 17.18 24.77 -11.28
C HIS A 8 17.33 26.18 -11.87
N GLY A 9 17.52 26.29 -13.21
CA GLY A 9 17.56 27.57 -13.93
C GLY A 9 18.58 28.58 -13.40
N GLY A 10 19.74 28.12 -12.94
CA GLY A 10 20.78 28.98 -12.34
C GLY A 10 20.52 29.35 -10.86
N HIS A 11 19.39 28.95 -10.30
CA HIS A 11 19.07 29.14 -8.89
C HIS A 11 19.45 27.91 -8.07
N THR A 12 19.81 28.15 -6.81
CA THR A 12 20.12 27.09 -5.85
C THR A 12 19.28 27.28 -4.59
N ALA A 13 18.57 26.24 -4.19
CA ALA A 13 17.87 26.18 -2.90
C ALA A 13 18.48 25.09 -2.02
N LYS A 14 18.57 25.36 -0.72
CA LYS A 14 19.04 24.38 0.27
C LYS A 14 17.92 24.11 1.26
N VAL A 15 17.58 22.83 1.39
CA VAL A 15 16.51 22.37 2.28
C VAL A 15 17.13 21.51 3.37
N PRO A 16 17.02 21.88 4.65
CA PRO A 16 17.45 21.01 5.73
C PRO A 16 16.57 19.77 5.78
N VAL A 17 17.17 18.59 5.94
CA VAL A 17 16.48 17.33 6.09
C VAL A 17 16.85 16.73 7.43
N SER A 18 15.85 16.45 8.25
CA SER A 18 16.00 15.69 9.50
C SER A 18 15.22 14.39 9.37
N VAL A 19 15.88 13.29 9.67
CA VAL A 19 15.24 11.97 9.76
C VAL A 19 15.25 11.59 11.23
N SER A 20 14.07 11.30 11.78
CA SER A 20 13.87 10.79 13.12
C SER A 20 13.30 9.38 13.04
N ASP A 21 13.44 8.65 14.14
CA ASP A 21 12.77 7.35 14.35
C ASP A 21 13.11 6.26 13.32
N PHE A 22 14.19 6.41 12.57
CA PHE A 22 14.57 5.43 11.55
C PHE A 22 15.03 4.08 12.14
N GLU A 23 15.35 4.02 13.44
CA GLU A 23 15.67 2.79 14.17
C GLU A 23 14.43 2.10 14.77
N GLN A 24 13.26 2.74 14.69
CA GLN A 24 12.04 2.10 15.14
C GLN A 24 11.65 0.98 14.18
N ALA A 25 11.36 -0.18 14.75
CA ALA A 25 10.86 -1.29 13.98
C ALA A 25 9.53 -0.90 13.29
N LEU A 26 9.39 -1.27 12.03
CA LEU A 26 8.13 -1.13 11.32
C LEU A 26 7.06 -1.98 12.03
N THR A 27 5.96 -1.37 12.43
CA THR A 27 4.82 -2.04 13.07
C THR A 27 3.56 -1.82 12.22
N PRO A 28 3.36 -2.60 11.14
CA PRO A 28 2.25 -2.39 10.24
C PRO A 28 0.90 -2.63 10.92
N ASP A 29 0.00 -1.67 10.80
CA ASP A 29 -1.41 -1.82 11.12
C ASP A 29 -2.15 -2.44 9.93
N PHE A 30 -3.05 -3.40 10.18
CA PHE A 30 -3.77 -4.06 9.08
C PHE A 30 -4.62 -3.08 8.29
N ARG A 31 -5.35 -2.20 8.95
CA ARG A 31 -6.29 -1.28 8.30
C ARG A 31 -5.61 -0.11 7.61
N GLN A 32 -4.52 0.40 8.23
CA GLN A 32 -3.82 1.58 7.71
C GLN A 32 -2.72 1.25 6.72
N ASP A 33 -2.10 0.06 6.81
CA ASP A 33 -0.93 -0.30 6.00
C ASP A 33 -1.19 -1.52 5.13
N VAL A 34 -1.58 -2.65 5.70
CA VAL A 34 -1.66 -3.92 4.98
C VAL A 34 -2.81 -3.93 3.99
N ASN A 35 -4.00 -3.52 4.41
CA ASN A 35 -5.19 -3.53 3.55
C ASN A 35 -5.08 -2.57 2.35
N PRO A 36 -4.57 -1.32 2.49
CA PRO A 36 -4.24 -0.46 1.36
C PRO A 36 -3.24 -1.08 0.39
N VAL A 37 -2.18 -1.71 0.90
CA VAL A 37 -1.17 -2.40 0.10
C VAL A 37 -1.78 -3.55 -0.70
N ILE A 38 -2.56 -4.43 -0.06
CA ILE A 38 -3.29 -5.54 -0.71
C ILE A 38 -4.21 -5.02 -1.82
N SER A 39 -4.91 -3.91 -1.55
CA SER A 39 -5.81 -3.26 -2.50
C SER A 39 -5.03 -2.67 -3.68
N LYS A 40 -3.93 -1.96 -3.41
CA LYS A 40 -3.08 -1.36 -4.46
C LYS A 40 -2.44 -2.42 -5.35
N MET A 41 -2.01 -3.54 -4.79
CA MET A 41 -1.51 -4.69 -5.56
C MET A 41 -2.61 -5.41 -6.34
N GLY A 42 -3.89 -5.08 -6.09
CA GLY A 42 -5.03 -5.66 -6.79
C GLY A 42 -5.45 -7.05 -6.27
N CYS A 43 -4.92 -7.50 -5.14
CA CYS A 43 -5.23 -8.84 -4.61
C CYS A 43 -6.72 -9.00 -4.31
N ASN A 44 -7.37 -7.98 -3.74
CA ASN A 44 -8.78 -7.96 -3.39
C ASN A 44 -9.68 -7.28 -4.46
N ALA A 45 -9.17 -7.12 -5.69
CA ALA A 45 -9.98 -6.62 -6.80
C ALA A 45 -11.06 -7.64 -7.19
N GLY A 46 -12.16 -7.16 -7.79
CA GLY A 46 -13.28 -8.00 -8.24
C GLY A 46 -12.93 -9.01 -9.35
N THR A 47 -11.80 -8.84 -10.02
CA THR A 47 -11.23 -9.79 -10.99
C THR A 47 -10.25 -10.79 -10.36
N CYS A 48 -9.89 -10.58 -9.09
CA CYS A 48 -8.96 -11.40 -8.32
C CYS A 48 -9.67 -12.02 -7.11
N HIS A 49 -9.05 -12.01 -5.93
CA HIS A 49 -9.60 -12.66 -4.72
C HIS A 49 -10.81 -11.92 -4.13
N GLY A 50 -11.09 -10.66 -4.55
CA GLY A 50 -12.33 -9.95 -4.23
C GLY A 50 -13.54 -10.33 -5.09
N ALA A 51 -13.41 -11.28 -6.04
CA ALA A 51 -14.54 -11.83 -6.79
C ALA A 51 -15.55 -12.51 -5.85
N LYS A 52 -16.81 -12.69 -6.32
CA LYS A 52 -17.89 -13.30 -5.53
C LYS A 52 -17.47 -14.62 -4.87
N ASP A 53 -16.77 -15.48 -5.60
CA ASP A 53 -16.32 -16.79 -5.14
C ASP A 53 -14.78 -16.84 -4.90
N GLY A 54 -14.11 -15.67 -4.95
CA GLY A 54 -12.67 -15.60 -4.88
C GLY A 54 -11.96 -16.24 -6.08
N LYS A 55 -10.73 -16.72 -5.88
CA LYS A 55 -9.93 -17.47 -6.87
C LYS A 55 -9.21 -18.62 -6.19
N ASN A 56 -9.36 -19.82 -6.77
CA ASN A 56 -8.66 -21.03 -6.30
C ASN A 56 -8.80 -21.29 -4.79
N GLY A 57 -10.01 -21.14 -4.24
CA GLY A 57 -10.29 -21.34 -2.82
C GLY A 57 -9.74 -20.26 -1.89
N PHE A 58 -9.31 -19.13 -2.43
CA PHE A 58 -8.94 -17.95 -1.63
C PHE A 58 -9.86 -16.78 -2.00
N LYS A 59 -10.52 -16.23 -1.01
CA LYS A 59 -11.42 -15.09 -1.13
C LYS A 59 -11.02 -14.02 -0.15
N LEU A 60 -11.05 -12.78 -0.60
CA LEU A 60 -10.95 -11.56 0.21
C LEU A 60 -12.23 -10.74 0.05
N SER A 61 -12.46 -9.84 0.97
CA SER A 61 -13.50 -8.84 0.80
C SER A 61 -13.15 -7.90 -0.36
N LEU A 62 -14.16 -7.46 -1.10
CA LEU A 62 -13.92 -6.57 -2.24
C LEU A 62 -13.32 -5.24 -1.74
N ARG A 63 -12.13 -4.90 -2.24
CA ARG A 63 -11.38 -3.69 -1.87
C ARG A 63 -11.16 -3.52 -0.36
N GLY A 64 -11.09 -4.61 0.39
CA GLY A 64 -10.80 -4.58 1.82
C GLY A 64 -11.95 -4.05 2.68
N TYR A 65 -13.18 -4.24 2.25
CA TYR A 65 -14.37 -3.77 2.95
C TYR A 65 -14.55 -4.39 4.34
N ASP A 66 -14.15 -5.65 4.51
CA ASP A 66 -14.28 -6.39 5.77
C ASP A 66 -12.90 -6.84 6.28
N PRO A 67 -12.22 -6.03 7.11
CA PRO A 67 -10.90 -6.36 7.63
C PRO A 67 -10.86 -7.63 8.47
N ILE A 68 -11.92 -7.92 9.24
CA ILE A 68 -12.00 -9.12 10.07
C ILE A 68 -12.05 -10.36 9.19
N TYR A 69 -12.88 -10.34 8.17
CA TYR A 69 -12.95 -11.41 7.18
C TYR A 69 -11.60 -11.63 6.49
N ASP A 70 -10.96 -10.53 6.07
CA ASP A 70 -9.71 -10.61 5.32
C ASP A 70 -8.55 -11.17 6.15
N VAL A 71 -8.40 -10.74 7.41
CA VAL A 71 -7.37 -11.29 8.29
C VAL A 71 -7.61 -12.78 8.51
N ARG A 72 -8.84 -13.20 8.80
CA ARG A 72 -9.19 -14.62 8.98
C ARG A 72 -8.96 -15.43 7.69
N ALA A 73 -9.26 -14.87 6.52
CA ALA A 73 -8.98 -15.51 5.26
C ALA A 73 -7.48 -15.79 5.04
N PHE A 74 -6.60 -14.98 5.61
CA PHE A 74 -5.16 -15.22 5.61
C PHE A 74 -4.72 -16.21 6.68
N THR A 75 -5.22 -16.06 7.91
CA THR A 75 -4.67 -16.73 9.11
C THR A 75 -5.36 -18.06 9.44
N ASP A 76 -6.68 -18.14 9.25
CA ASP A 76 -7.49 -19.26 9.76
C ASP A 76 -7.85 -20.26 8.66
N ASP A 77 -8.13 -19.77 7.47
CA ASP A 77 -8.57 -20.60 6.35
C ASP A 77 -7.53 -21.66 5.97
N LEU A 78 -8.00 -22.88 5.76
CA LEU A 78 -7.16 -24.02 5.36
C LEU A 78 -6.00 -24.28 6.35
N ALA A 79 -6.28 -24.18 7.65
CA ALA A 79 -5.31 -24.36 8.73
C ALA A 79 -4.09 -23.41 8.61
N GLY A 80 -4.34 -22.15 8.25
CA GLY A 80 -3.30 -21.12 8.16
C GLY A 80 -2.33 -21.29 6.99
N ARG A 81 -2.70 -22.05 5.97
CA ARG A 81 -1.83 -22.39 4.81
C ARG A 81 -1.14 -21.17 4.18
N ARG A 82 -1.72 -19.97 4.30
CA ARG A 82 -1.24 -18.77 3.58
C ARG A 82 -0.15 -18.02 4.32
N ILE A 83 -0.03 -18.27 5.61
CA ILE A 83 0.87 -17.57 6.53
C ILE A 83 1.83 -18.58 7.15
N ASN A 84 3.10 -18.23 7.22
CA ASN A 84 4.12 -18.96 7.94
C ASN A 84 4.78 -18.01 8.95
N PHE A 85 4.36 -18.08 10.19
CA PHE A 85 4.88 -17.23 11.26
C PHE A 85 6.35 -17.53 11.61
N ALA A 86 6.78 -18.77 11.44
CA ALA A 86 8.16 -19.18 11.74
C ALA A 86 9.15 -18.69 10.68
N SER A 87 8.69 -18.55 9.44
CA SER A 87 9.47 -18.05 8.31
C SER A 87 8.56 -17.18 7.42
N PRO A 88 8.37 -15.89 7.74
CA PRO A 88 7.46 -15.01 7.02
C PRO A 88 7.67 -14.99 5.50
N ASP A 89 8.92 -15.03 5.05
CA ASP A 89 9.27 -15.03 3.63
C ASP A 89 8.77 -16.28 2.88
N ASP A 90 8.56 -17.39 3.60
CA ASP A 90 7.99 -18.64 3.08
C ASP A 90 6.44 -18.67 3.15
N SER A 91 5.81 -17.57 3.52
CA SER A 91 4.35 -17.46 3.50
C SER A 91 3.84 -17.54 2.06
N LEU A 92 2.84 -18.41 1.81
CA LEU A 92 2.25 -18.56 0.48
C LEU A 92 1.73 -17.23 -0.08
N MET A 93 1.26 -16.33 0.78
CA MET A 93 0.87 -14.97 0.41
C MET A 93 2.02 -14.22 -0.28
N LEU A 94 3.21 -14.22 0.31
CA LEU A 94 4.39 -13.53 -0.24
C LEU A 94 4.97 -14.26 -1.45
N LEU A 95 5.05 -15.61 -1.40
CA LEU A 95 5.50 -16.41 -2.52
C LEU A 95 4.64 -16.21 -3.78
N LYS A 96 3.31 -16.07 -3.61
CA LYS A 96 2.38 -15.74 -4.71
C LYS A 96 2.55 -14.29 -5.19
N ALA A 97 2.67 -13.34 -4.26
CA ALA A 97 2.82 -11.92 -4.60
C ALA A 97 4.12 -11.63 -5.36
N THR A 98 5.19 -12.34 -5.07
CA THR A 98 6.50 -12.22 -5.77
C THR A 98 6.62 -13.10 -7.00
N SER A 99 5.64 -13.98 -7.27
CA SER A 99 5.72 -15.02 -8.30
C SER A 99 6.86 -16.04 -8.07
N ALA A 100 7.35 -16.19 -6.85
CA ALA A 100 8.28 -17.26 -6.48
C ALA A 100 7.64 -18.66 -6.64
N VAL A 101 6.32 -18.73 -6.57
CA VAL A 101 5.51 -19.88 -6.98
C VAL A 101 4.48 -19.43 -8.02
N PRO A 102 4.00 -20.35 -8.90
CA PRO A 102 3.05 -20.01 -9.97
C PRO A 102 1.84 -19.21 -9.44
N HIS A 103 1.60 -18.05 -10.01
CA HIS A 103 0.49 -17.16 -9.67
C HIS A 103 -0.16 -16.61 -10.94
N GLN A 104 -1.42 -16.96 -11.20
CA GLN A 104 -2.17 -16.50 -12.37
C GLN A 104 -2.30 -14.98 -12.41
N GLY A 105 -2.29 -14.31 -11.24
CA GLY A 105 -2.30 -12.86 -11.13
C GLY A 105 -0.99 -12.17 -11.52
N GLY A 106 0.09 -12.92 -11.79
CA GLY A 106 1.43 -12.41 -12.04
C GLY A 106 2.12 -11.86 -10.80
N GLN A 107 3.31 -11.30 -11.01
CA GLN A 107 4.07 -10.62 -9.95
C GLN A 107 3.39 -9.32 -9.54
N ARG A 108 3.25 -9.10 -8.24
CA ARG A 108 2.60 -7.93 -7.65
C ARG A 108 3.56 -7.04 -6.88
N THR A 109 4.65 -7.61 -6.38
CA THR A 109 5.71 -6.90 -5.65
C THR A 109 7.02 -7.68 -5.76
N LYS A 110 8.12 -7.05 -5.35
CA LYS A 110 9.44 -7.68 -5.20
C LYS A 110 9.89 -7.60 -3.76
N MET A 111 10.83 -8.45 -3.37
CA MET A 111 11.31 -8.54 -1.98
C MET A 111 11.88 -7.21 -1.45
N GLU A 112 12.50 -6.41 -2.31
CA GLU A 112 13.11 -5.13 -1.96
C GLU A 112 12.11 -3.97 -1.88
N GLU A 113 10.86 -4.19 -2.32
CA GLU A 113 9.86 -3.13 -2.39
C GLU A 113 9.16 -2.90 -1.05
N PRO A 114 8.76 -1.65 -0.75
CA PRO A 114 8.10 -1.32 0.52
C PRO A 114 6.83 -2.13 0.80
N PHE A 115 6.05 -2.47 -0.23
CA PHE A 115 4.84 -3.27 -0.07
C PHE A 115 5.13 -4.68 0.44
N TYR A 116 6.20 -5.31 -0.08
CA TYR A 116 6.65 -6.60 0.43
C TYR A 116 7.04 -6.51 1.91
N GLN A 117 7.82 -5.48 2.27
CA GLN A 117 8.30 -5.31 3.64
C GLN A 117 7.15 -5.07 4.63
N ILE A 118 6.13 -4.31 4.24
CA ILE A 118 4.93 -4.11 5.06
C ILE A 118 4.22 -5.45 5.32
N LEU A 119 3.98 -6.24 4.28
CA LEU A 119 3.32 -7.54 4.42
C LEU A 119 4.14 -8.53 5.22
N ARG A 120 5.46 -8.60 4.95
CA ARG A 120 6.37 -9.47 5.65
C ARG A 120 6.42 -9.16 7.14
N GLU A 121 6.53 -7.89 7.48
CA GLU A 121 6.61 -7.45 8.88
C GLU A 121 5.29 -7.67 9.63
N TRP A 122 4.15 -7.43 8.99
CA TRP A 122 2.85 -7.78 9.54
C TRP A 122 2.73 -9.27 9.86
N ILE A 123 3.24 -10.14 8.98
CA ILE A 123 3.27 -11.59 9.23
C ILE A 123 4.22 -11.91 10.41
N ALA A 124 5.42 -11.34 10.43
CA ALA A 124 6.41 -11.55 11.48
C ALA A 124 5.88 -11.15 12.86
N GLN A 125 5.00 -10.16 12.92
CA GLN A 125 4.37 -9.67 14.16
C GLN A 125 3.04 -10.39 14.50
N GLY A 126 2.70 -11.47 13.81
CA GLY A 126 1.58 -12.32 14.15
C GLY A 126 0.25 -11.95 13.51
N CYS A 127 0.25 -11.19 12.42
CA CYS A 127 -0.95 -10.81 11.64
C CYS A 127 -2.03 -10.12 12.49
N SER A 128 -1.64 -9.20 13.35
CA SER A 128 -2.57 -8.49 14.25
C SER A 128 -3.56 -7.63 13.47
N LEU A 129 -4.75 -7.47 14.04
CA LEU A 129 -5.80 -6.57 13.59
C LEU A 129 -6.24 -5.69 14.76
N ASP A 130 -6.06 -4.40 14.65
CA ASP A 130 -6.64 -3.41 15.56
C ASP A 130 -7.86 -2.76 14.91
N MET A 131 -9.05 -2.99 15.46
CA MET A 131 -10.28 -2.38 14.96
C MET A 131 -10.48 -0.96 15.45
N GLU A 132 -9.70 -0.52 16.42
CA GLU A 132 -9.74 0.84 16.97
C GLU A 132 -8.71 1.77 16.30
N SER A 133 -7.87 1.24 15.39
CA SER A 133 -6.92 2.10 14.66
C SER A 133 -7.64 3.23 13.92
N PRO A 134 -7.10 4.47 13.99
CA PRO A 134 -7.74 5.66 13.41
C PRO A 134 -8.01 5.48 11.91
N LYS A 135 -9.22 5.86 11.49
CA LYS A 135 -9.60 5.84 10.06
C LYS A 135 -9.11 7.08 9.35
N VAL A 136 -9.03 7.01 8.03
CA VAL A 136 -8.79 8.19 7.20
C VAL A 136 -10.03 9.09 7.25
N ALA A 137 -9.85 10.30 7.77
CA ALA A 137 -10.88 11.32 7.86
C ALA A 137 -10.98 12.16 6.57
N SER A 138 -9.84 12.42 5.91
CA SER A 138 -9.81 13.17 4.65
C SER A 138 -8.55 12.87 3.85
N LEU A 139 -8.63 13.13 2.53
CA LEU A 139 -7.50 13.10 1.61
C LEU A 139 -7.28 14.50 1.02
N GLN A 140 -6.02 14.89 0.90
CA GLN A 140 -5.60 16.10 0.21
C GLN A 140 -4.67 15.74 -0.94
N VAL A 141 -4.98 16.24 -2.14
CA VAL A 141 -4.10 16.09 -3.32
C VAL A 141 -3.30 17.36 -3.52
N VAL A 142 -2.00 17.22 -3.70
CA VAL A 142 -1.06 18.33 -3.91
C VAL A 142 -0.29 18.11 -5.23
N PRO A 143 -0.21 19.12 -6.09
CA PRO A 143 -0.78 20.46 -5.99
C PRO A 143 -2.30 20.44 -6.15
N HIS A 144 -2.97 21.43 -5.57
CA HIS A 144 -4.40 21.63 -5.76
C HIS A 144 -4.64 22.38 -7.08
N ASN A 145 -5.48 21.81 -7.95
CA ASN A 145 -5.82 22.38 -9.27
C ASN A 145 -4.58 22.72 -10.12
N PRO A 146 -3.68 21.78 -10.42
CA PRO A 146 -2.53 22.06 -11.25
C PRO A 146 -2.97 22.43 -12.68
N VAL A 147 -2.24 23.37 -13.29
CA VAL A 147 -2.42 23.75 -14.68
C VAL A 147 -1.27 23.17 -15.50
N ILE A 148 -1.57 22.24 -16.39
CA ILE A 148 -0.64 21.69 -17.36
C ILE A 148 -0.75 22.51 -18.65
N ARG A 149 0.36 23.05 -19.13
CA ARG A 149 0.34 24.02 -20.24
C ARG A 149 0.50 23.40 -21.61
N ASN A 150 1.21 22.28 -21.69
CA ASN A 150 1.49 21.63 -22.96
C ASN A 150 1.04 20.16 -22.93
N ILE A 151 0.66 19.65 -24.09
CA ILE A 151 0.39 18.22 -24.27
C ILE A 151 1.70 17.45 -24.06
N GLY A 152 1.66 16.41 -23.23
CA GLY A 152 2.82 15.60 -22.88
C GLY A 152 3.58 16.06 -21.64
N ASP A 153 3.25 17.21 -21.05
CA ASP A 153 3.81 17.60 -19.77
C ASP A 153 3.34 16.65 -18.66
N LEU A 154 4.19 16.43 -17.67
CA LEU A 154 3.92 15.57 -16.51
C LEU A 154 3.74 16.40 -15.24
N GLN A 155 2.74 16.05 -14.45
CA GLN A 155 2.54 16.63 -13.14
C GLN A 155 2.64 15.55 -12.06
N GLN A 156 3.65 15.67 -11.20
CA GLN A 156 3.73 14.83 -10.01
C GLN A 156 2.63 15.22 -9.03
N LEU A 157 1.87 14.23 -8.60
CA LEU A 157 0.87 14.39 -7.54
C LEU A 157 1.38 13.78 -6.24
N ARG A 158 0.94 14.34 -5.12
CA ARG A 158 1.11 13.81 -3.78
C ARG A 158 -0.23 13.74 -3.08
N VAL A 159 -0.52 12.62 -2.44
CA VAL A 159 -1.76 12.42 -1.69
C VAL A 159 -1.43 12.30 -0.20
N ILE A 160 -1.99 13.21 0.59
CA ILE A 160 -1.84 13.23 2.04
C ILE A 160 -3.14 12.77 2.68
N ALA A 161 -3.09 11.69 3.45
CA ALA A 161 -4.17 11.27 4.32
C ALA A 161 -4.09 11.99 5.65
N ARG A 162 -5.21 12.47 6.14
CA ARG A 162 -5.41 12.90 7.52
C ARG A 162 -6.28 11.89 8.24
N PHE A 163 -5.81 11.37 9.36
CA PHE A 163 -6.52 10.39 10.17
C PHE A 163 -7.38 11.06 11.25
N GLU A 164 -8.31 10.29 11.83
CA GLU A 164 -9.22 10.77 12.91
C GLU A 164 -8.48 11.25 14.15
N ASP A 165 -7.28 10.71 14.42
CA ASP A 165 -6.38 11.15 15.51
C ASP A 165 -5.61 12.46 15.19
N GLY A 166 -5.85 13.04 14.01
CA GLY A 166 -5.22 14.26 13.54
C GLY A 166 -3.84 14.08 12.90
N LYS A 167 -3.26 12.89 12.93
CA LYS A 167 -1.99 12.60 12.22
C LYS A 167 -2.19 12.68 10.72
N THR A 168 -1.09 12.96 10.02
CA THR A 168 -1.07 12.99 8.56
C THR A 168 0.02 12.08 8.03
N ARG A 169 -0.24 11.44 6.87
CA ARG A 169 0.71 10.56 6.20
C ARG A 169 0.63 10.75 4.68
N ASP A 170 1.78 10.68 4.02
CA ASP A 170 1.83 10.58 2.55
C ASP A 170 1.43 9.15 2.15
N VAL A 171 0.33 9.04 1.42
CA VAL A 171 -0.25 7.78 0.95
C VAL A 171 -0.29 7.70 -0.57
N THR A 172 0.56 8.47 -1.22
CA THR A 172 0.60 8.57 -2.70
C THR A 172 0.78 7.21 -3.37
N ARG A 173 1.61 6.35 -2.78
CA ARG A 173 1.90 5.02 -3.34
C ARG A 173 0.74 4.04 -3.21
N GLU A 174 -0.05 4.15 -2.14
CA GLU A 174 -1.19 3.29 -1.84
C GLU A 174 -2.47 3.75 -2.54
N CYS A 175 -2.52 5.00 -2.99
CA CYS A 175 -3.70 5.55 -3.67
C CYS A 175 -3.80 5.12 -5.13
N PHE A 176 -5.03 4.93 -5.60
CA PHE A 176 -5.36 4.98 -7.01
C PHE A 176 -5.66 6.43 -7.39
N VAL A 177 -5.00 6.90 -8.43
CA VAL A 177 -5.28 8.20 -9.04
C VAL A 177 -5.76 7.92 -10.45
N GLU A 178 -6.97 8.36 -10.76
CA GLU A 178 -7.61 8.16 -12.05
C GLU A 178 -8.14 9.50 -12.56
N THR A 179 -8.07 9.69 -13.87
CA THR A 179 -8.69 10.86 -14.51
C THR A 179 -10.18 10.63 -14.73
N SER A 180 -10.98 11.67 -14.60
CA SER A 180 -12.37 11.66 -15.02
C SER A 180 -12.57 11.82 -16.54
N ASN A 181 -11.50 12.23 -17.24
CA ASN A 181 -11.50 12.40 -18.69
C ASN A 181 -10.13 11.99 -19.28
N SER A 182 -10.08 10.81 -19.88
CA SER A 182 -8.87 10.26 -20.51
C SER A 182 -8.42 10.99 -21.79
N GLU A 183 -9.25 11.89 -22.34
CA GLU A 183 -8.86 12.75 -23.46
C GLU A 183 -7.99 13.93 -22.98
N VAL A 184 -8.08 14.28 -21.69
CA VAL A 184 -7.38 15.43 -21.12
C VAL A 184 -6.12 14.99 -20.37
N ALA A 185 -6.17 13.87 -19.64
CA ALA A 185 -5.03 13.35 -18.87
C ALA A 185 -5.10 11.82 -18.75
N THR A 186 -3.95 11.15 -18.63
CA THR A 186 -3.80 9.69 -18.41
C THR A 186 -2.84 9.41 -17.25
#